data_581744340ed2d7ac9c6cccfbfc3663dc
#
_entry.id   581744340ed2d7ac9c6cccfbfc3663dc
#
_cell.length_a   1.000
_cell.length_b   1.000
_cell.length_c   1.000
_cell.angle_alpha   90.00
_cell.angle_beta   90.00
_cell.angle_gamma   90.00
#
_symmetry.space_group_name_H-M   'P 1'
#
loop_
_entity.id
_entity.type
_entity.pdbx_description
1 polymer ?
#
loop_
_entity_poly.entity_id
_entity_poly.type
_entity_poly.pdbx_seq_one_letter_code
_entity_poly.pdbx_strand_id
1 'polypeptide(L)'
;MKYNKFIDNTILKADATIEDIKRLCEESKIYDFKSVCINPCFIKAAKEFLKGSDVLICTVIGFPLGSMTTEAKVFEAMDAVKKGADEVDMVINISMLKDKQYDYVKTEIEQIKGAVGKKVLKVINVPRLCITLWS
;
A
#
# COMPACT_ATOMS: atom_id res chain seq x y z
N MET A 1 -9.84 20.20 -15.15
CA MET A 1 -8.95 19.31 -14.37
C MET A 1 -9.71 18.04 -14.00
N LYS A 2 -9.24 16.88 -14.40
CA LYS A 2 -9.93 15.61 -14.04
C LYS A 2 -9.43 15.17 -12.67
N TYR A 3 -10.20 15.39 -11.63
CA TYR A 3 -9.85 15.03 -10.24
C TYR A 3 -9.76 13.52 -10.00
N ASN A 4 -10.43 12.72 -10.83
CA ASN A 4 -10.44 11.26 -10.75
C ASN A 4 -9.02 10.63 -10.76
N LYS A 5 -8.06 11.23 -11.47
CA LYS A 5 -6.67 10.76 -11.53
C LYS A 5 -5.84 11.05 -10.26
N PHE A 6 -6.45 11.64 -9.22
CA PHE A 6 -5.85 11.80 -7.89
C PHE A 6 -6.48 10.87 -6.85
N ILE A 7 -7.42 10.00 -7.25
CA ILE A 7 -8.16 9.14 -6.33
C ILE A 7 -7.54 7.73 -6.35
N ASP A 8 -7.15 7.26 -5.17
CA ASP A 8 -6.81 5.87 -4.88
C ASP A 8 -8.06 5.23 -4.23
N ASN A 9 -8.85 4.48 -5.02
CA ASN A 9 -10.06 3.81 -4.53
C ASN A 9 -9.65 2.63 -3.63
N THR A 10 -10.08 2.62 -2.36
CA THR A 10 -9.41 1.85 -1.31
C THR A 10 -10.33 0.89 -0.58
N ILE A 11 -9.92 -0.38 -0.47
CA ILE A 11 -10.47 -1.38 0.46
C ILE A 11 -9.34 -2.10 1.18
N LEU A 12 -9.18 -1.83 2.49
CA LEU A 12 -8.12 -2.40 3.34
C LEU A 12 -8.66 -3.12 4.58
N LYS A 13 -9.97 -3.30 4.69
CA LYS A 13 -10.57 -4.03 5.81
C LYS A 13 -10.17 -5.51 5.80
N ALA A 14 -10.01 -6.09 6.99
CA ALA A 14 -9.52 -7.45 7.15
C ALA A 14 -10.45 -8.53 6.57
N ASP A 15 -11.75 -8.24 6.49
CA ASP A 15 -12.79 -9.13 5.99
C ASP A 15 -13.19 -8.88 4.52
N ALA A 16 -12.38 -8.12 3.78
CA ALA A 16 -12.61 -7.88 2.36
C ALA A 16 -12.60 -9.21 1.57
N THR A 17 -13.52 -9.32 0.64
CA THR A 17 -13.68 -10.51 -0.22
C THR A 17 -13.20 -10.25 -1.65
N ILE A 18 -13.00 -11.32 -2.42
CA ILE A 18 -12.70 -11.20 -3.87
C ILE A 18 -13.80 -10.44 -4.62
N GLU A 19 -15.06 -10.62 -4.24
CA GLU A 19 -16.17 -9.90 -4.85
C GLU A 19 -16.14 -8.39 -4.55
N ASP A 20 -15.72 -8.02 -3.34
CA ASP A 20 -15.48 -6.60 -2.98
C ASP A 20 -14.37 -6.00 -3.85
N ILE A 21 -13.28 -6.73 -4.06
CA ILE A 21 -12.17 -6.29 -4.91
C ILE A 21 -12.60 -6.18 -6.37
N LYS A 22 -13.38 -7.11 -6.87
CA LYS A 22 -13.93 -7.05 -8.22
C LYS A 22 -14.77 -5.79 -8.43
N ARG A 23 -15.71 -5.52 -7.53
CA ARG A 23 -16.55 -4.30 -7.57
C ARG A 23 -15.69 -3.04 -7.52
N LEU A 24 -14.69 -2.98 -6.64
CA LEU A 24 -13.74 -1.87 -6.54
C LEU A 24 -13.01 -1.61 -7.87
N CYS A 25 -12.54 -2.67 -8.52
CA CYS A 25 -11.85 -2.57 -9.81
C CYS A 25 -12.79 -2.10 -10.93
N GLU A 26 -14.02 -2.63 -10.98
CA GLU A 26 -15.01 -2.23 -11.97
C GLU A 26 -15.41 -0.76 -11.81
N GLU A 27 -15.68 -0.31 -10.60
CA GLU A 27 -15.94 1.09 -10.28
C GLU A 27 -14.77 1.99 -10.70
N SER A 28 -13.55 1.59 -10.36
CA SER A 28 -12.35 2.36 -10.69
C SER A 28 -12.12 2.50 -12.19
N LYS A 29 -12.50 1.49 -12.99
CA LYS A 29 -12.48 1.58 -14.46
C LYS A 29 -13.55 2.54 -14.98
N ILE A 30 -14.78 2.47 -14.44
CA ILE A 30 -15.90 3.31 -14.87
C ILE A 30 -15.59 4.78 -14.64
N TYR A 31 -15.08 5.11 -13.47
CA TYR A 31 -14.76 6.49 -13.09
C TYR A 31 -13.35 6.93 -13.46
N ASP A 32 -12.57 6.07 -14.10
CA ASP A 32 -11.19 6.32 -14.52
C ASP A 32 -10.32 6.86 -13.37
N PHE A 33 -10.37 6.20 -12.19
CA PHE A 33 -9.55 6.55 -11.03
C PHE A 33 -8.06 6.27 -11.30
N LYS A 34 -7.18 6.86 -10.49
CA LYS A 34 -5.74 6.66 -10.60
C LYS A 34 -5.36 5.23 -10.28
N SER A 35 -5.82 4.72 -9.14
CA SER A 35 -5.47 3.39 -8.66
C SER A 35 -6.57 2.75 -7.84
N VAL A 36 -6.43 1.45 -7.61
CA VAL A 36 -7.05 0.74 -6.49
C VAL A 36 -6.00 0.53 -5.41
N CYS A 37 -6.37 0.71 -4.14
CA CYS A 37 -5.49 0.40 -3.00
C CYS A 37 -6.09 -0.76 -2.21
N ILE A 38 -5.36 -1.87 -2.14
CA ILE A 38 -5.85 -3.17 -1.66
C ILE A 38 -4.80 -3.90 -0.82
N ASN A 39 -5.25 -4.83 0.00
CA ASN A 39 -4.33 -5.73 0.72
C ASN A 39 -3.52 -6.61 -0.24
N PRO A 40 -2.26 -6.97 0.08
CA PRO A 40 -1.33 -7.64 -0.83
C PRO A 40 -1.83 -8.97 -1.39
N CYS A 41 -2.65 -9.71 -0.63
CA CYS A 41 -3.21 -10.99 -1.07
C CYS A 41 -4.11 -10.88 -2.32
N PHE A 42 -4.62 -9.70 -2.62
CA PHE A 42 -5.53 -9.46 -3.74
C PHE A 42 -4.86 -8.92 -5.01
N ILE A 43 -3.55 -8.65 -5.01
CA ILE A 43 -2.84 -8.03 -6.15
C ILE A 43 -3.06 -8.83 -7.44
N LYS A 44 -2.92 -10.16 -7.39
CA LYS A 44 -3.09 -11.00 -8.59
C LYS A 44 -4.51 -10.95 -9.13
N ALA A 45 -5.52 -10.97 -8.25
CA ALA A 45 -6.92 -10.89 -8.66
C ALA A 45 -7.24 -9.51 -9.27
N ALA A 46 -6.80 -8.43 -8.62
CA ALA A 46 -6.97 -7.07 -9.15
C ALA A 46 -6.31 -6.89 -10.51
N LYS A 47 -5.13 -7.47 -10.72
CA LYS A 47 -4.44 -7.44 -12.01
C LYS A 47 -5.29 -8.05 -13.14
N GLU A 48 -5.98 -9.15 -12.86
CA GLU A 48 -6.91 -9.75 -13.83
C GLU A 48 -8.14 -8.86 -14.07
N PHE A 49 -8.75 -8.33 -13.01
CA PHE A 49 -9.94 -7.48 -13.12
C PHE A 49 -9.66 -6.14 -13.82
N LEU A 50 -8.44 -5.62 -13.72
CA LEU A 50 -8.04 -4.35 -14.33
C LEU A 50 -7.44 -4.49 -15.72
N LYS A 51 -7.40 -5.68 -16.31
CA LYS A 51 -6.89 -5.87 -17.68
C LYS A 51 -7.55 -4.91 -18.66
N GLY A 52 -6.75 -4.29 -19.51
CA GLY A 52 -7.22 -3.35 -20.53
C GLY A 52 -7.58 -1.96 -19.99
N SER A 53 -7.24 -1.64 -18.75
CA SER A 53 -7.40 -0.30 -18.17
C SER A 53 -6.06 0.30 -17.73
N ASP A 54 -6.04 1.62 -17.54
CA ASP A 54 -4.88 2.37 -17.04
C ASP A 54 -4.88 2.52 -15.51
N VAL A 55 -5.84 1.89 -14.82
CA VAL A 55 -5.93 1.94 -13.35
C VAL A 55 -4.77 1.17 -12.74
N LEU A 56 -4.00 1.82 -11.89
CA LEU A 56 -2.84 1.24 -11.23
C LEU A 56 -3.24 0.38 -10.02
N ILE A 57 -2.34 -0.49 -9.61
CA ILE A 57 -2.48 -1.29 -8.39
C ILE A 57 -1.56 -0.72 -7.33
N CYS A 58 -2.15 -0.13 -6.28
CA CYS A 58 -1.48 0.24 -5.04
C CYS A 58 -1.75 -0.84 -3.98
N THR A 59 -0.77 -1.11 -3.15
CA THR A 59 -0.93 -2.00 -2.00
C THR A 59 -0.22 -1.44 -0.78
N VAL A 60 -0.52 -1.98 0.39
CA VAL A 60 0.10 -1.60 1.66
C VAL A 60 1.12 -2.65 2.11
N ILE A 61 2.14 -2.21 2.82
CA ILE A 61 3.10 -3.06 3.51
C ILE A 61 3.34 -2.58 4.93
N GLY A 62 3.66 -3.51 5.83
CA GLY A 62 3.77 -3.18 7.24
C GLY A 62 2.45 -2.65 7.84
N PHE A 63 1.34 -2.97 7.25
CA PHE A 63 0.03 -2.36 7.57
C PHE A 63 -0.76 -3.25 8.55
N PRO A 64 -1.46 -2.65 9.54
CA PRO A 64 -1.57 -1.21 9.79
C PRO A 64 -0.54 -0.65 10.80
N LEU A 65 0.23 -1.47 11.49
CA LEU A 65 1.01 -1.07 12.67
C LEU A 65 2.39 -0.47 12.36
N GLY A 66 3.01 -0.85 11.26
CA GLY A 66 4.37 -0.44 10.91
C GLY A 66 5.46 -0.99 11.82
N SER A 67 5.13 -1.87 12.77
CA SER A 67 6.02 -2.31 13.86
C SER A 67 6.77 -3.61 13.59
N MET A 68 6.60 -4.20 12.39
CA MET A 68 7.39 -5.36 12.00
C MET A 68 8.83 -4.97 11.67
N THR A 69 9.72 -5.97 11.59
CA THR A 69 11.12 -5.73 11.26
C THR A 69 11.28 -5.16 9.85
N THR A 70 12.37 -4.46 9.63
CA THR A 70 12.71 -3.92 8.30
C THR A 70 12.80 -5.03 7.25
N GLU A 71 13.41 -6.17 7.60
CA GLU A 71 13.54 -7.34 6.72
C GLU A 71 12.18 -7.90 6.28
N ALA A 72 11.22 -7.97 7.21
CA ALA A 72 9.86 -8.42 6.91
C ALA A 72 9.15 -7.46 5.94
N LYS A 73 9.28 -6.15 6.15
CA LYS A 73 8.72 -5.14 5.24
C LYS A 73 9.39 -5.16 3.86
N VAL A 74 10.70 -5.33 3.80
CA VAL A 74 11.45 -5.47 2.54
C VAL A 74 10.96 -6.68 1.76
N PHE A 75 10.81 -7.83 2.42
CA PHE A 75 10.27 -9.04 1.78
C PHE A 75 8.86 -8.82 1.24
N GLU A 76 7.98 -8.21 2.03
CA GLU A 76 6.61 -7.90 1.63
C GLU A 76 6.57 -6.96 0.42
N ALA A 77 7.43 -5.93 0.39
CA ALA A 77 7.56 -5.00 -0.73
C ALA A 77 8.01 -5.71 -2.02
N MET A 78 9.02 -6.57 -1.93
CA MET A 78 9.51 -7.35 -3.07
C MET A 78 8.43 -8.28 -3.62
N ASP A 79 7.72 -8.98 -2.75
CA ASP A 79 6.63 -9.89 -3.10
C ASP A 79 5.47 -9.14 -3.79
N ALA A 80 5.09 -7.98 -3.23
CA ALA A 80 4.04 -7.13 -3.80
C ALA A 80 4.38 -6.66 -5.22
N VAL A 81 5.59 -6.14 -5.44
CA VAL A 81 6.06 -5.71 -6.77
C VAL A 81 6.12 -6.88 -7.75
N LYS A 82 6.63 -8.03 -7.32
CA LYS A 82 6.69 -9.26 -8.14
C LYS A 82 5.29 -9.73 -8.57
N LYS A 83 4.29 -9.55 -7.71
CA LYS A 83 2.89 -9.91 -8.00
C LYS A 83 2.17 -8.89 -8.89
N GLY A 84 2.71 -7.70 -9.06
CA GLY A 84 2.21 -6.71 -10.00
C GLY A 84 1.73 -5.39 -9.38
N ALA A 85 2.12 -5.07 -8.15
CA ALA A 85 1.87 -3.74 -7.59
C ALA A 85 2.67 -2.67 -8.36
N ASP A 86 2.02 -1.56 -8.65
CA ASP A 86 2.61 -0.37 -9.28
C ASP A 86 3.05 0.66 -8.25
N GLU A 87 2.34 0.74 -7.14
CA GLU A 87 2.63 1.61 -6.01
C GLU A 87 2.59 0.80 -4.71
N VAL A 88 3.46 1.14 -3.77
CA VAL A 88 3.55 0.50 -2.46
C VAL A 88 3.48 1.58 -1.37
N ASP A 89 2.52 1.46 -0.47
CA ASP A 89 2.33 2.34 0.67
C ASP A 89 2.84 1.64 1.94
N MET A 90 3.98 2.08 2.46
CA MET A 90 4.53 1.53 3.69
C MET A 90 4.04 2.30 4.91
N VAL A 91 3.72 1.59 5.97
CA VAL A 91 3.52 2.22 7.28
C VAL A 91 4.87 2.41 7.96
N ILE A 92 5.15 3.65 8.36
CA ILE A 92 6.38 3.99 9.09
C ILE A 92 6.41 3.26 10.45
N ASN A 93 7.59 2.94 10.94
CA ASN A 93 7.72 2.42 12.31
C ASN A 93 7.51 3.57 13.31
N ILE A 94 6.29 3.68 13.81
CA ILE A 94 5.87 4.77 14.69
C ILE A 94 6.61 4.71 16.03
N SER A 95 6.85 3.51 16.57
CA SER A 95 7.59 3.33 17.82
C SER A 95 9.01 3.87 17.70
N MET A 96 9.72 3.50 16.64
CA MET A 96 11.08 3.99 16.38
C MET A 96 11.10 5.50 16.13
N LEU A 97 10.09 6.04 15.45
CA LEU A 97 9.97 7.47 15.23
C LEU A 97 9.75 8.24 16.55
N LYS A 98 8.87 7.74 17.41
CA LYS A 98 8.62 8.32 18.74
C LYS A 98 9.84 8.25 19.66
N ASP A 99 10.61 7.16 19.57
CA ASP A 99 11.87 6.97 20.29
C ASP A 99 13.03 7.74 19.66
N LYS A 100 12.76 8.59 18.68
CA LYS A 100 13.75 9.42 17.97
C LYS A 100 14.86 8.62 17.28
N GLN A 101 14.60 7.37 16.94
CA GLN A 101 15.52 6.50 16.20
C GLN A 101 15.47 6.85 14.70
N TYR A 102 15.85 8.08 14.36
CA TYR A 102 15.69 8.61 12.99
C TYR A 102 16.55 7.87 11.97
N ASP A 103 17.75 7.43 12.36
CA ASP A 103 18.62 6.64 11.47
C ASP A 103 18.01 5.28 11.13
N TYR A 104 17.35 4.63 12.11
CA TYR A 104 16.60 3.40 11.86
C TYR A 104 15.49 3.64 10.84
N VAL A 105 14.67 4.67 11.06
CA VAL A 105 13.53 5.00 10.17
C VAL A 105 14.02 5.33 8.76
N LYS A 106 15.07 6.12 8.65
CA LYS A 106 15.70 6.47 7.37
C LYS A 106 16.18 5.23 6.63
N THR A 107 16.96 4.38 7.32
CA THR A 107 17.51 3.15 6.73
C THR A 107 16.40 2.20 6.28
N GLU A 108 15.34 2.06 7.06
CA GLU A 108 14.16 1.24 6.69
C GLU A 108 13.53 1.75 5.39
N ILE A 109 13.29 3.06 5.27
CA ILE A 109 12.72 3.65 4.05
C ILE A 109 13.65 3.43 2.85
N GLU A 110 14.95 3.62 3.02
CA GLU A 110 15.94 3.42 1.95
C GLU A 110 15.98 1.97 1.48
N GLN A 111 15.97 1.00 2.39
CA GLN A 111 15.95 -0.42 2.06
C GLN A 111 14.67 -0.83 1.34
N ILE A 112 13.51 -0.36 1.81
CA ILE A 112 12.22 -0.62 1.16
C ILE A 112 12.18 0.05 -0.22
N LYS A 113 12.69 1.29 -0.34
CA LYS A 113 12.79 1.96 -1.65
C LYS A 113 13.68 1.17 -2.62
N GLY A 114 14.78 0.61 -2.16
CA GLY A 114 15.61 -0.29 -2.94
C GLY A 114 14.84 -1.54 -3.42
N ALA A 115 14.03 -2.12 -2.54
CA ALA A 115 13.23 -3.30 -2.83
C ALA A 115 12.12 -3.06 -3.88
N VAL A 116 11.48 -1.89 -3.86
CA VAL A 116 10.44 -1.55 -4.85
C VAL A 116 11.02 -1.04 -6.18
N GLY A 117 12.30 -0.69 -6.22
CA GLY A 117 13.01 -0.26 -7.42
C GLY A 117 12.40 0.98 -8.06
N LYS A 118 11.99 0.86 -9.33
CA LYS A 118 11.40 1.95 -10.11
C LYS A 118 9.95 2.27 -9.72
N LYS A 119 9.30 1.39 -8.97
CA LYS A 119 7.90 1.59 -8.54
C LYS A 119 7.80 2.72 -7.51
N VAL A 120 6.61 3.27 -7.36
CA VAL A 120 6.35 4.34 -6.39
C VAL A 120 6.30 3.76 -4.98
N LEU A 121 7.04 4.36 -4.07
CA LEU A 121 6.92 4.13 -2.63
C LEU A 121 6.31 5.38 -1.99
N LYS A 122 5.23 5.21 -1.24
CA LYS A 122 4.66 6.25 -0.38
C LYS A 122 4.82 5.82 1.08
N VAL A 123 5.03 6.78 1.98
CA VAL A 123 5.19 6.51 3.41
C VAL A 123 3.99 7.06 4.16
N ILE A 124 3.24 6.14 4.78
CA ILE A 124 2.10 6.48 5.63
C ILE A 124 2.64 6.86 7.00
N ASN A 125 2.46 8.13 7.35
CA ASN A 125 2.78 8.66 8.68
C ASN A 125 1.48 9.11 9.34
N VAL A 126 0.94 8.33 10.29
CA VAL A 126 -0.32 8.62 10.99
C VAL A 126 -0.08 8.70 12.49
N PRO A 127 0.50 9.80 13.00
CA PRO A 127 0.88 9.90 14.41
C PRO A 127 -0.29 9.85 15.38
N ARG A 128 -1.53 10.16 14.95
CA ARG A 128 -2.70 10.28 15.84
C ARG A 128 -3.68 9.10 15.78
N LEU A 129 -3.87 8.46 14.63
CA LEU A 129 -4.91 7.42 14.49
C LEU A 129 -4.54 6.10 15.18
N CYS A 130 -3.26 5.77 15.28
CA CYS A 130 -2.82 4.55 15.94
C CYS A 130 -2.88 4.61 17.47
N ILE A 131 -2.97 5.81 18.07
CA ILE A 131 -3.02 5.97 19.53
C ILE A 131 -4.43 5.73 20.08
N THR A 132 -5.46 6.01 19.29
CA THR A 132 -6.86 5.93 19.72
C THR A 132 -7.52 4.58 19.47
N LEU A 133 -6.96 3.73 18.62
CA LEU A 133 -7.55 2.42 18.27
C LEU A 133 -6.97 1.26 19.11
N TRP A 134 -5.90 1.48 19.87
CA TRP A 134 -5.18 0.42 20.57
C TRP A 134 -4.77 0.77 22.02
N SER A 135 -5.31 1.84 22.59
CA SER A 135 -5.16 2.15 24.02
C SER A 135 -6.26 1.52 24.87
#